data_3bc441acec20ed2c04b3eea578444e70
#
_entry.id   3bc441acec20ed2c04b3eea578444e70
#
_cell.length_a   1.000
_cell.length_b   1.000
_cell.length_c   1.000
_cell.angle_alpha   90.00
_cell.angle_beta   90.00
_cell.angle_gamma   90.00
#
_symmetry.space_group_name_H-M   'P 1'
#
loop_
_entity.id
_entity.type
_entity.pdbx_description
1 polymer ?
#
loop_
_entity_poly.entity_id
_entity_poly.type
_entity_poly.pdbx_seq_one_letter_code
_entity_poly.pdbx_strand_id
1 'polypeptide(L)'
;MRPEKNTALAGVVGMAAVLGFGLGLYLARSTGDAPKLPIDPAIAAPPPNSSASPSGGSQSEQGVDLSDTQLASVKVEPAGEREFPIEREAVGSIDFNEEMSLQVFSPYPGRIIGLFAKVGDEVKKGQTLFTIDSPDLLQAESTLIAADGVLDLTTRALARLKQLYETRAISQKDLEQATSDQQAAEAALKAARDNVRLFGKTDAEVDRIIAERRADSVLVIPSPIAGRITARNAAPGLYVQPGGVPAPYTVADIDTMWMLANVAETDSPTFRVGQDVKVKVSAFPDRVFDGKIITIGAMVDPSTRRVLVRSEIKNSQHELRSGMFAHFVIRTADPVRSVAVPLAGVVREGDGSMTVWVTSDRRRFTRRTVKIGFERDGYRQILEGLQTGELVATEGAIFLNNMLAIARAK
;
A
#
# COMPACT_ATOMS: atom_id res chain seq x y z
N MET A 1 -43.99 6.56 54.22
CA MET A 1 -44.42 7.78 53.53
C MET A 1 -44.20 7.57 52.04
N ARG A 2 -45.26 7.57 51.32
CA ARG A 2 -45.40 7.26 49.90
C ARG A 2 -44.78 8.29 48.95
N PRO A 3 -44.94 8.09 47.69
CA PRO A 3 -44.08 7.93 46.53
C PRO A 3 -44.31 9.03 45.49
N GLU A 4 -43.81 9.01 44.34
CA GLU A 4 -44.52 9.12 43.08
C GLU A 4 -43.61 9.48 41.90
N LYS A 5 -43.80 8.70 40.82
CA LYS A 5 -43.86 9.07 39.42
C LYS A 5 -42.59 9.46 38.66
N ASN A 6 -42.24 8.63 37.69
CA ASN A 6 -42.23 9.06 36.29
C ASN A 6 -42.11 7.83 35.35
N THR A 7 -43.27 7.32 34.99
CA THR A 7 -43.50 6.54 33.78
C THR A 7 -44.07 7.49 32.75
N ALA A 8 -43.32 7.98 31.78
CA ALA A 8 -43.76 8.50 30.49
C ALA A 8 -42.59 9.01 29.65
N LEU A 9 -41.88 8.14 28.95
CA LEU A 9 -41.11 8.51 27.73
C LEU A 9 -40.74 7.26 26.93
N ALA A 10 -41.72 6.46 26.53
CA ALA A 10 -41.49 5.31 25.64
C ALA A 10 -42.54 5.18 24.52
N GLY A 11 -43.13 6.32 24.08
CA GLY A 11 -44.25 6.31 23.14
C GLY A 11 -44.09 7.12 21.85
N VAL A 12 -42.93 7.75 21.57
CA VAL A 12 -42.86 8.72 20.45
C VAL A 12 -41.86 8.29 19.33
N VAL A 13 -41.14 7.23 19.46
CA VAL A 13 -40.16 6.79 18.42
C VAL A 13 -40.77 5.79 17.42
N GLY A 14 -41.98 5.26 17.65
CA GLY A 14 -42.60 4.23 16.80
C GLY A 14 -43.41 4.74 15.57
N MET A 15 -43.65 6.04 15.43
CA MET A 15 -44.63 6.54 14.45
C MET A 15 -44.01 7.30 13.25
N ALA A 16 -42.70 7.49 13.20
CA ALA A 16 -42.00 8.15 12.10
C ALA A 16 -41.51 7.21 10.99
N ALA A 17 -41.48 5.90 11.20
CA ALA A 17 -40.99 4.93 10.23
C ALA A 17 -42.00 4.38 9.23
N VAL A 18 -43.32 4.63 9.42
CA VAL A 18 -44.35 4.08 8.56
C VAL A 18 -44.86 5.10 7.51
N LEU A 19 -44.57 6.39 7.66
CA LEU A 19 -44.93 7.43 6.69
C LEU A 19 -43.89 7.65 5.57
N GLY A 20 -42.68 7.15 5.71
CA GLY A 20 -41.62 7.25 4.68
C GLY A 20 -41.74 6.25 3.53
N PHE A 21 -42.39 5.09 3.76
CA PHE A 21 -42.48 4.01 2.75
C PHE A 21 -43.71 4.15 1.81
N GLY A 22 -44.70 4.98 2.19
CA GLY A 22 -45.91 5.21 1.39
C GLY A 22 -45.76 6.27 0.28
N LEU A 23 -44.83 7.21 0.43
CA LEU A 23 -44.65 8.30 -0.54
C LEU A 23 -43.69 7.92 -1.69
N GLY A 24 -42.85 6.94 -1.52
CA GLY A 24 -41.93 6.42 -2.56
C GLY A 24 -42.62 5.56 -3.63
N LEU A 25 -43.76 4.94 -3.31
CA LEU A 25 -44.52 4.07 -4.23
C LEU A 25 -45.62 4.81 -5.05
N TYR A 26 -45.95 6.05 -4.67
CA TYR A 26 -46.93 6.85 -5.39
C TYR A 26 -46.32 7.67 -6.54
N LEU A 27 -45.04 7.97 -6.50
CA LEU A 27 -44.31 8.73 -7.55
C LEU A 27 -43.76 7.86 -8.69
N ALA A 28 -43.83 6.54 -8.58
CA ALA A 28 -43.34 5.61 -9.62
C ALA A 28 -44.42 5.14 -10.61
N ARG A 29 -45.66 5.68 -10.54
CA ARG A 29 -46.79 5.18 -11.34
C ARG A 29 -47.45 6.21 -12.26
N SER A 30 -46.80 7.36 -12.52
CA SER A 30 -47.39 8.42 -13.39
C SER A 30 -46.37 9.00 -14.37
N THR A 31 -45.73 8.17 -15.19
CA THR A 31 -45.12 8.59 -16.47
C THR A 31 -45.32 7.49 -17.50
N GLY A 32 -46.51 7.34 -17.96
CA GLY A 32 -46.83 6.71 -19.22
C GLY A 32 -47.15 7.78 -20.25
N ASP A 33 -46.70 7.57 -21.46
CA ASP A 33 -46.96 8.31 -22.69
C ASP A 33 -46.06 9.51 -23.00
N ALA A 34 -44.96 9.21 -23.72
CA ALA A 34 -44.27 10.13 -24.62
C ALA A 34 -44.99 10.11 -26.01
N PRO A 35 -45.29 11.25 -26.60
CA PRO A 35 -45.90 11.31 -27.94
C PRO A 35 -44.85 10.93 -29.01
N LYS A 36 -45.24 9.99 -29.87
CA LYS A 36 -44.53 9.65 -31.10
C LYS A 36 -44.63 10.82 -32.08
N LEU A 37 -43.50 11.43 -32.42
CA LEU A 37 -43.37 12.31 -33.58
C LEU A 37 -43.33 11.46 -34.86
N PRO A 38 -44.00 11.91 -35.94
CA PRO A 38 -44.05 11.17 -37.21
C PRO A 38 -42.70 11.27 -37.92
N ILE A 39 -42.20 10.11 -38.36
CA ILE A 39 -41.03 10.00 -39.23
C ILE A 39 -41.53 10.23 -40.67
N ASP A 40 -41.09 11.37 -41.24
CA ASP A 40 -41.25 11.63 -42.66
C ASP A 40 -40.15 10.88 -43.46
N PRO A 41 -40.47 10.09 -44.46
CA PRO A 41 -39.46 9.46 -45.29
C PRO A 41 -39.14 10.32 -46.52
N ALA A 42 -37.88 10.32 -46.85
CA ALA A 42 -37.31 10.75 -48.13
C ALA A 42 -36.52 12.07 -48.09
N ILE A 43 -35.23 11.90 -47.81
CA ILE A 43 -34.21 12.69 -48.50
C ILE A 43 -33.33 11.72 -49.28
N ALA A 44 -33.38 11.83 -50.56
CA ALA A 44 -32.68 11.03 -51.55
C ALA A 44 -31.16 11.17 -51.41
N ALA A 45 -30.44 10.06 -51.52
CA ALA A 45 -28.99 10.02 -51.62
C ALA A 45 -28.54 10.78 -52.89
N PRO A 46 -27.48 11.62 -52.78
CA PRO A 46 -26.81 12.14 -53.98
C PRO A 46 -26.04 11.04 -54.71
N PRO A 47 -25.89 11.13 -56.03
CA PRO A 47 -25.24 10.11 -56.83
C PRO A 47 -23.72 10.01 -56.51
N PRO A 48 -23.07 8.88 -56.74
CA PRO A 48 -21.64 8.72 -56.55
C PRO A 48 -20.90 9.58 -57.55
N ASN A 49 -20.24 10.63 -57.03
CA ASN A 49 -19.32 11.42 -57.85
C ASN A 49 -18.01 10.65 -57.99
N SER A 50 -17.67 10.49 -59.24
CA SER A 50 -16.46 9.90 -59.84
C SER A 50 -15.20 10.22 -59.09
N SER A 51 -14.40 9.16 -58.93
CA SER A 51 -12.94 9.10 -58.82
C SER A 51 -12.22 10.44 -59.07
N ALA A 52 -11.89 11.12 -57.98
CA ALA A 52 -10.76 12.01 -57.98
C ALA A 52 -9.58 11.21 -57.38
N SER A 53 -8.65 10.83 -58.23
CA SER A 53 -7.28 10.44 -57.85
C SER A 53 -6.74 11.46 -56.87
N PRO A 54 -6.05 11.05 -55.79
CA PRO A 54 -5.31 12.01 -55.02
C PRO A 54 -4.17 12.48 -55.89
N SER A 55 -4.35 13.66 -56.49
CA SER A 55 -3.22 14.43 -56.98
C SER A 55 -2.33 14.70 -55.78
N GLY A 56 -1.22 13.98 -55.72
CA GLY A 56 -0.10 14.31 -54.87
C GLY A 56 0.26 15.76 -55.12
N GLY A 57 -0.27 16.65 -54.28
CA GLY A 57 0.27 18.01 -54.19
C GLY A 57 1.72 17.85 -53.75
N SER A 58 2.65 17.97 -54.64
CA SER A 58 4.03 18.29 -54.32
C SER A 58 3.99 19.58 -53.50
N GLN A 59 4.06 19.42 -52.16
CA GLN A 59 4.41 20.53 -51.30
C GLN A 59 5.76 20.98 -51.84
N SER A 60 5.79 22.16 -52.48
CA SER A 60 7.01 22.78 -52.91
C SER A 60 7.96 22.78 -51.72
N GLU A 61 9.00 21.96 -51.77
CA GLU A 61 10.01 21.87 -50.72
C GLU A 61 10.61 23.26 -50.55
N GLN A 62 10.16 23.97 -49.53
CA GLN A 62 10.61 25.30 -49.23
C GLN A 62 12.02 25.18 -48.66
N GLY A 63 13.01 25.53 -49.47
CA GLY A 63 14.42 25.45 -49.14
C GLY A 63 15.07 26.79 -49.01
N VAL A 64 16.18 26.83 -48.32
CA VAL A 64 17.08 27.98 -48.15
C VAL A 64 18.47 27.55 -48.62
N ASP A 65 19.07 28.34 -49.52
CA ASP A 65 20.46 28.16 -49.92
C ASP A 65 21.35 29.09 -49.07
N LEU A 66 22.41 28.53 -48.48
CA LEU A 66 23.32 29.23 -47.60
C LEU A 66 24.64 29.53 -48.31
N SER A 67 25.15 30.76 -48.11
CA SER A 67 26.52 31.12 -48.47
C SER A 67 27.54 30.48 -47.52
N ASP A 68 28.80 30.40 -47.96
CA ASP A 68 29.88 29.78 -47.17
C ASP A 68 30.06 30.43 -45.77
N THR A 69 29.80 31.73 -45.64
CA THR A 69 29.83 32.44 -44.35
C THR A 69 28.64 32.07 -43.44
N GLN A 70 27.48 31.76 -44.00
CA GLN A 70 26.28 31.41 -43.26
C GLN A 70 26.32 29.93 -42.82
N LEU A 71 27.02 29.06 -43.56
CA LEU A 71 27.21 27.66 -43.19
C LEU A 71 27.90 27.49 -41.84
N ALA A 72 28.78 28.43 -41.45
CA ALA A 72 29.43 28.41 -40.15
C ALA A 72 28.43 28.53 -38.95
N SER A 73 27.22 29.02 -39.21
CA SER A 73 26.17 29.18 -38.17
C SER A 73 25.26 27.98 -38.03
N VAL A 74 25.46 26.92 -38.84
CA VAL A 74 24.60 25.73 -38.86
C VAL A 74 25.44 24.46 -38.70
N LYS A 75 25.18 23.69 -37.66
CA LYS A 75 25.83 22.40 -37.50
C LYS A 75 24.95 21.30 -38.10
N VAL A 76 25.54 20.47 -38.93
CA VAL A 76 24.83 19.39 -39.64
C VAL A 76 25.42 18.04 -39.26
N GLU A 77 24.56 17.18 -38.73
CA GLU A 77 24.91 15.81 -38.35
C GLU A 77 23.90 14.83 -38.93
N PRO A 78 24.27 13.56 -39.11
CA PRO A 78 23.30 12.54 -39.49
C PRO A 78 22.33 12.26 -38.33
N ALA A 79 21.05 12.13 -38.64
CA ALA A 79 20.03 11.75 -37.67
C ALA A 79 20.32 10.33 -37.15
N GLY A 80 20.63 10.22 -35.88
CA GLY A 80 20.93 8.96 -35.21
C GLY A 80 19.68 8.34 -34.58
N GLU A 81 19.79 7.10 -34.16
CA GLU A 81 18.78 6.45 -33.37
C GLU A 81 19.15 6.49 -31.86
N ARG A 82 18.14 6.65 -31.02
CA ARG A 82 18.27 6.58 -29.56
C ARG A 82 17.13 5.74 -28.97
N GLU A 83 17.38 5.24 -27.78
CA GLU A 83 16.36 4.51 -27.02
C GLU A 83 15.58 5.49 -26.16
N PHE A 84 14.26 5.47 -26.32
CA PHE A 84 13.32 6.25 -25.53
C PHE A 84 12.54 5.31 -24.65
N PRO A 85 12.74 5.34 -23.32
CA PRO A 85 11.97 4.52 -22.40
C PRO A 85 10.52 4.99 -22.36
N ILE A 86 9.59 4.05 -22.32
CA ILE A 86 8.18 4.33 -22.11
C ILE A 86 7.92 4.28 -20.61
N GLU A 87 7.90 5.46 -20.00
CA GLU A 87 7.74 5.65 -18.56
C GLU A 87 6.46 6.41 -18.28
N ARG A 88 5.87 6.12 -17.10
CA ARG A 88 4.76 6.88 -16.52
C ARG A 88 5.18 7.39 -15.18
N GLU A 89 4.82 8.64 -14.89
CA GLU A 89 5.08 9.26 -13.61
C GLU A 89 3.84 9.22 -12.75
N ALA A 90 4.03 8.96 -11.47
CA ALA A 90 3.00 9.04 -10.45
C ALA A 90 3.56 9.69 -9.20
N VAL A 91 2.67 10.22 -8.37
CA VAL A 91 3.03 10.75 -7.06
C VAL A 91 2.38 9.90 -5.99
N GLY A 92 3.01 9.87 -4.83
CA GLY A 92 2.51 9.12 -3.70
C GLY A 92 3.37 9.27 -2.47
N SER A 93 3.30 8.32 -1.57
CA SER A 93 4.01 8.33 -0.30
C SER A 93 4.68 6.98 -0.01
N ILE A 94 5.70 7.04 0.82
CA ILE A 94 6.30 5.87 1.46
C ILE A 94 5.44 5.52 2.67
N ASP A 95 5.22 4.24 2.93
CA ASP A 95 4.57 3.78 4.14
C ASP A 95 5.19 2.48 4.66
N PHE A 96 4.85 2.12 5.89
CA PHE A 96 5.26 0.83 6.44
C PHE A 96 4.64 -0.31 5.65
N ASN A 97 5.35 -1.42 5.57
CA ASN A 97 4.78 -2.66 5.09
C ASN A 97 3.77 -3.16 6.13
N GLU A 98 2.48 -3.01 5.84
CA GLU A 98 1.40 -3.42 6.76
C GLU A 98 1.40 -4.93 7.02
N GLU A 99 1.85 -5.75 6.07
CA GLU A 99 1.97 -7.20 6.22
C GLU A 99 3.08 -7.58 7.20
N MET A 100 4.08 -6.69 7.36
CA MET A 100 5.18 -6.81 8.30
C MET A 100 5.02 -5.90 9.51
N SER A 101 3.84 -5.33 9.72
CA SER A 101 3.49 -4.48 10.85
C SER A 101 2.45 -5.17 11.72
N LEU A 102 2.74 -5.29 13.01
CA LEU A 102 1.87 -5.99 13.95
C LEU A 102 1.49 -5.10 15.14
N GLN A 103 0.20 -5.02 15.39
CA GLN A 103 -0.35 -4.41 16.60
C GLN A 103 -0.28 -5.40 17.75
N VAL A 104 0.38 -5.01 18.84
CA VAL A 104 0.57 -5.85 20.02
C VAL A 104 -0.46 -5.49 21.08
N PHE A 105 -1.41 -6.40 21.29
CA PHE A 105 -2.43 -6.31 22.32
C PHE A 105 -2.08 -7.18 23.52
N SER A 106 -2.67 -6.88 24.66
CA SER A 106 -2.69 -7.85 25.75
C SER A 106 -3.74 -8.92 25.46
N PRO A 107 -3.42 -10.23 25.61
CA PRO A 107 -4.39 -11.31 25.46
C PRO A 107 -5.35 -11.41 26.67
N TYR A 108 -5.03 -10.75 27.79
CA TYR A 108 -5.80 -10.75 29.02
C TYR A 108 -6.03 -9.33 29.53
N PRO A 109 -7.12 -9.10 30.27
CA PRO A 109 -7.37 -7.80 30.87
C PRO A 109 -6.40 -7.52 32.01
N GLY A 110 -6.08 -6.24 32.22
CA GLY A 110 -5.20 -5.83 33.31
C GLY A 110 -4.76 -4.38 33.22
N ARG A 111 -4.07 -3.93 34.26
CA ARG A 111 -3.51 -2.58 34.34
C ARG A 111 -2.03 -2.61 33.96
N ILE A 112 -1.59 -1.72 33.07
CA ILE A 112 -0.18 -1.59 32.72
C ILE A 112 0.58 -1.10 33.95
N ILE A 113 1.63 -1.84 34.36
CA ILE A 113 2.50 -1.50 35.49
C ILE A 113 3.93 -1.18 35.06
N GLY A 114 4.41 -1.71 33.95
CA GLY A 114 5.75 -1.47 33.42
C GLY A 114 5.78 -1.31 31.92
N LEU A 115 6.68 -0.42 31.44
CA LEU A 115 6.94 -0.18 30.03
C LEU A 115 8.43 -0.31 29.80
N PHE A 116 8.86 -1.13 28.82
CA PHE A 116 10.26 -1.48 28.58
C PHE A 116 10.77 -1.09 27.20
N ALA A 117 9.89 -0.56 26.32
CA ALA A 117 10.26 -0.08 25.00
C ALA A 117 9.63 1.29 24.70
N LYS A 118 10.33 2.08 23.88
CA LYS A 118 9.91 3.42 23.43
C LYS A 118 9.71 3.42 21.91
N VAL A 119 8.98 4.40 21.41
CA VAL A 119 8.87 4.63 19.97
C VAL A 119 10.27 4.87 19.37
N GLY A 120 10.59 4.15 18.31
CA GLY A 120 11.89 4.19 17.66
C GLY A 120 12.87 3.10 18.10
N ASP A 121 12.63 2.41 19.21
CA ASP A 121 13.48 1.32 19.68
C ASP A 121 13.37 0.11 18.75
N GLU A 122 14.49 -0.57 18.52
CA GLU A 122 14.54 -1.89 17.89
C GLU A 122 14.33 -2.98 18.93
N VAL A 123 13.43 -3.90 18.64
CA VAL A 123 13.08 -5.00 19.53
C VAL A 123 13.23 -6.34 18.83
N LYS A 124 13.62 -7.36 19.59
CA LYS A 124 13.68 -8.74 19.12
C LYS A 124 12.37 -9.47 19.40
N LYS A 125 12.08 -10.50 18.61
CA LYS A 125 10.99 -11.43 18.94
C LYS A 125 11.19 -12.01 20.35
N GLY A 126 10.13 -11.95 21.18
CA GLY A 126 10.15 -12.40 22.58
C GLY A 126 10.66 -11.35 23.57
N GLN A 127 11.16 -10.19 23.12
CA GLN A 127 11.57 -9.12 24.03
C GLN A 127 10.34 -8.48 24.69
N THR A 128 10.41 -8.28 26.01
CA THR A 128 9.34 -7.67 26.80
C THR A 128 9.08 -6.24 26.35
N LEU A 129 7.82 -5.93 26.00
CA LEU A 129 7.38 -4.59 25.67
C LEU A 129 6.76 -3.88 26.87
N PHE A 130 5.87 -4.56 27.57
CA PHE A 130 5.22 -4.06 28.77
C PHE A 130 4.76 -5.20 29.67
N THR A 131 4.42 -4.86 30.89
CA THR A 131 3.82 -5.79 31.87
C THR A 131 2.49 -5.24 32.35
N ILE A 132 1.58 -6.15 32.67
CA ILE A 132 0.29 -5.82 33.24
C ILE A 132 0.07 -6.55 34.56
N ASP A 133 -0.69 -5.91 35.45
CA ASP A 133 -1.29 -6.52 36.63
C ASP A 133 -2.58 -7.20 36.19
N SER A 134 -2.57 -8.56 36.11
CA SER A 134 -3.68 -9.38 35.62
C SER A 134 -4.32 -10.15 36.78
N PRO A 135 -5.58 -9.83 37.14
CA PRO A 135 -6.32 -10.60 38.13
C PRO A 135 -6.54 -12.05 37.71
N ASP A 136 -6.68 -12.31 36.40
CA ASP A 136 -6.89 -13.64 35.85
C ASP A 136 -5.68 -14.56 36.09
N LEU A 137 -4.48 -14.02 35.90
CA LEU A 137 -3.23 -14.73 36.18
C LEU A 137 -3.11 -15.04 37.68
N LEU A 138 -3.37 -14.05 38.53
CA LEU A 138 -3.35 -14.24 40.00
C LEU A 138 -4.31 -15.35 40.44
N GLN A 139 -5.50 -15.37 39.86
CA GLN A 139 -6.50 -16.41 40.15
C GLN A 139 -6.03 -17.79 39.69
N ALA A 140 -5.43 -17.87 38.47
CA ALA A 140 -4.92 -19.12 37.92
C ALA A 140 -3.78 -19.71 38.79
N GLU A 141 -2.81 -18.84 39.17
CA GLU A 141 -1.71 -19.27 40.05
C GLU A 141 -2.18 -19.64 41.45
N SER A 142 -3.16 -18.93 42.01
CA SER A 142 -3.76 -19.27 43.28
C SER A 142 -4.48 -20.65 43.23
N THR A 143 -5.18 -20.92 42.14
CA THR A 143 -5.84 -22.22 41.91
C THR A 143 -4.81 -23.35 41.79
N LEU A 144 -3.68 -23.09 41.12
CA LEU A 144 -2.57 -24.04 40.99
C LEU A 144 -2.01 -24.42 42.36
N ILE A 145 -1.73 -23.44 43.22
CA ILE A 145 -1.20 -23.65 44.57
C ILE A 145 -2.19 -24.47 45.41
N ALA A 146 -3.50 -24.16 45.30
CA ALA A 146 -4.55 -24.88 46.02
C ALA A 146 -4.66 -26.34 45.54
N ALA A 147 -4.61 -26.59 44.24
CA ALA A 147 -4.68 -27.95 43.68
C ALA A 147 -3.48 -28.80 44.08
N ASP A 148 -2.28 -28.24 44.15
CA ASP A 148 -1.09 -28.92 44.67
C ASP A 148 -1.25 -29.33 46.13
N GLY A 149 -1.78 -28.44 46.97
CA GLY A 149 -2.06 -28.72 48.36
C GLY A 149 -3.09 -29.87 48.57
N VAL A 150 -4.11 -29.93 47.71
CA VAL A 150 -5.09 -30.99 47.72
C VAL A 150 -4.47 -32.34 47.29
N LEU A 151 -3.63 -32.33 46.26
CA LEU A 151 -2.91 -33.55 45.84
C LEU A 151 -1.98 -34.06 46.91
N ASP A 152 -1.22 -33.20 47.59
CA ASP A 152 -0.35 -33.60 48.71
C ASP A 152 -1.16 -34.22 49.85
N LEU A 153 -2.30 -33.61 50.22
CA LEU A 153 -3.20 -34.12 51.25
C LEU A 153 -3.76 -35.51 50.89
N THR A 154 -4.31 -35.66 49.69
CA THR A 154 -4.92 -36.92 49.23
C THR A 154 -3.88 -38.02 49.04
N THR A 155 -2.69 -37.67 48.58
CA THR A 155 -1.58 -38.62 48.45
C THR A 155 -1.15 -39.20 49.82
N ARG A 156 -1.00 -38.33 50.85
CA ARG A 156 -0.70 -38.78 52.21
C ARG A 156 -1.85 -39.57 52.84
N ALA A 157 -3.07 -39.20 52.53
CA ALA A 157 -4.25 -39.95 52.99
C ALA A 157 -4.28 -41.38 52.39
N LEU A 158 -4.09 -41.46 51.07
CA LEU A 158 -4.03 -42.75 50.37
C LEU A 158 -2.88 -43.64 50.90
N ALA A 159 -1.71 -43.07 51.12
CA ALA A 159 -0.58 -43.80 51.69
C ALA A 159 -0.90 -44.41 53.08
N ARG A 160 -1.54 -43.62 53.97
CA ARG A 160 -1.99 -44.10 55.27
C ARG A 160 -3.04 -45.22 55.14
N LEU A 161 -4.03 -45.04 54.29
CA LEU A 161 -5.12 -46.04 54.14
C LEU A 161 -4.61 -47.33 53.50
N LYS A 162 -3.60 -47.28 52.58
CA LYS A 162 -2.91 -48.47 52.06
C LYS A 162 -2.29 -49.32 53.20
N GLN A 163 -1.58 -48.67 54.13
CA GLN A 163 -0.99 -49.37 55.30
C GLN A 163 -2.04 -49.98 56.21
N LEU A 164 -3.15 -49.28 56.47
CA LEU A 164 -4.25 -49.77 57.27
C LEU A 164 -4.99 -50.93 56.59
N TYR A 165 -5.10 -50.93 55.29
CA TYR A 165 -5.72 -52.00 54.51
C TYR A 165 -4.89 -53.31 54.60
N GLU A 166 -3.57 -53.19 54.50
CA GLU A 166 -2.67 -54.35 54.70
C GLU A 166 -2.86 -55.07 56.07
N THR A 167 -3.16 -54.26 57.10
CA THR A 167 -3.50 -54.79 58.44
C THR A 167 -4.96 -55.16 58.65
N ARG A 168 -5.80 -55.09 57.57
CA ARG A 168 -7.22 -55.31 57.57
C ARG A 168 -8.01 -54.41 58.53
N ALA A 169 -7.48 -53.20 58.77
CA ALA A 169 -8.15 -52.24 59.67
C ALA A 169 -9.20 -51.35 58.96
N ILE A 170 -9.27 -51.39 57.63
CA ILE A 170 -10.26 -50.64 56.83
C ILE A 170 -10.88 -51.52 55.73
N SER A 171 -12.00 -51.05 55.14
CA SER A 171 -12.69 -51.77 54.06
C SER A 171 -12.04 -51.49 52.70
N GLN A 172 -12.23 -52.37 51.72
CA GLN A 172 -11.82 -52.21 50.37
C GLN A 172 -12.45 -50.94 49.76
N LYS A 173 -13.69 -50.62 50.06
CA LYS A 173 -14.40 -49.43 49.63
C LYS A 173 -13.67 -48.12 50.04
N ASP A 174 -13.17 -48.08 51.29
CA ASP A 174 -12.47 -46.93 51.81
C ASP A 174 -11.14 -46.70 51.04
N LEU A 175 -10.42 -47.77 50.66
CA LEU A 175 -9.24 -47.72 49.88
C LEU A 175 -9.52 -47.24 48.42
N GLU A 176 -10.57 -47.79 47.80
CA GLU A 176 -11.03 -47.40 46.46
C GLU A 176 -11.42 -45.93 46.42
N GLN A 177 -12.14 -45.43 47.42
CA GLN A 177 -12.50 -44.02 47.54
C GLN A 177 -11.26 -43.13 47.64
N ALA A 178 -10.30 -43.46 48.50
CA ALA A 178 -9.07 -42.69 48.63
C ALA A 178 -8.20 -42.69 47.34
N THR A 179 -8.24 -43.80 46.60
CA THR A 179 -7.57 -43.88 45.29
C THR A 179 -8.25 -42.97 44.27
N SER A 180 -9.57 -42.97 44.23
CA SER A 180 -10.35 -42.09 43.37
C SER A 180 -10.12 -40.60 43.71
N ASP A 181 -10.10 -40.27 45.02
CA ASP A 181 -9.85 -38.89 45.48
C ASP A 181 -8.45 -38.37 45.06
N GLN A 182 -7.44 -39.24 45.19
CA GLN A 182 -6.05 -38.90 44.76
C GLN A 182 -5.99 -38.73 43.25
N GLN A 183 -6.61 -39.60 42.45
CA GLN A 183 -6.67 -39.47 41.00
C GLN A 183 -7.38 -38.21 40.56
N ALA A 184 -8.48 -37.87 41.23
CA ALA A 184 -9.21 -36.62 40.95
C ALA A 184 -8.36 -35.38 41.28
N ALA A 185 -7.59 -35.39 42.38
CA ALA A 185 -6.68 -34.30 42.74
C ALA A 185 -5.50 -34.15 41.74
N GLU A 186 -4.97 -35.29 41.27
CA GLU A 186 -3.92 -35.30 40.23
C GLU A 186 -4.42 -34.67 38.91
N ALA A 187 -5.63 -35.05 38.48
CA ALA A 187 -6.26 -34.48 37.32
C ALA A 187 -6.51 -32.96 37.48
N ALA A 188 -6.93 -32.51 38.66
CA ALA A 188 -7.16 -31.11 38.98
C ALA A 188 -5.85 -30.30 38.94
N LEU A 189 -4.76 -30.82 39.51
CA LEU A 189 -3.46 -30.18 39.44
C LEU A 189 -2.96 -30.06 38.00
N LYS A 190 -3.11 -31.11 37.19
CA LYS A 190 -2.76 -31.08 35.79
C LYS A 190 -3.53 -29.99 35.05
N ALA A 191 -4.83 -29.89 35.22
CA ALA A 191 -5.67 -28.87 34.62
C ALA A 191 -5.25 -27.47 35.09
N ALA A 192 -4.92 -27.25 36.35
CA ALA A 192 -4.45 -25.98 36.87
C ALA A 192 -3.07 -25.59 36.29
N ARG A 193 -2.15 -26.54 36.11
CA ARG A 193 -0.86 -26.32 35.43
C ARG A 193 -1.06 -25.89 33.98
N ASP A 194 -1.95 -26.56 33.26
CA ASP A 194 -2.24 -26.24 31.87
C ASP A 194 -2.88 -24.86 31.76
N ASN A 195 -3.72 -24.46 32.68
CA ASN A 195 -4.30 -23.12 32.73
C ASN A 195 -3.24 -22.04 32.94
N VAL A 196 -2.27 -22.21 33.84
CA VAL A 196 -1.18 -21.25 34.05
C VAL A 196 -0.27 -21.17 32.83
N ARG A 197 -0.05 -22.27 32.09
CA ARG A 197 0.70 -22.27 30.83
C ARG A 197 0.06 -21.41 29.73
N LEU A 198 -1.27 -21.30 29.69
CA LEU A 198 -1.97 -20.44 28.75
C LEU A 198 -1.56 -18.96 28.89
N PHE A 199 -1.14 -18.53 30.09
CA PHE A 199 -0.60 -17.20 30.34
C PHE A 199 0.87 -17.05 29.91
N GLY A 200 1.46 -18.07 29.27
CA GLY A 200 2.84 -18.06 28.78
C GLY A 200 3.89 -18.43 29.81
N LYS A 201 3.51 -18.94 30.98
CA LYS A 201 4.45 -19.44 31.99
C LYS A 201 5.07 -20.76 31.55
N THR A 202 6.36 -20.88 31.75
CA THR A 202 7.14 -22.09 31.49
C THR A 202 6.93 -23.12 32.62
N ASP A 203 7.23 -24.41 32.34
CA ASP A 203 7.16 -25.45 33.38
C ASP A 203 8.02 -25.12 34.59
N ALA A 204 9.19 -24.58 34.41
CA ALA A 204 10.08 -24.17 35.49
C ALA A 204 9.48 -23.04 36.36
N GLU A 205 8.74 -22.11 35.74
CA GLU A 205 8.03 -21.06 36.49
C GLU A 205 6.83 -21.65 37.22
N VAL A 206 6.07 -22.60 36.63
CA VAL A 206 4.97 -23.28 37.26
C VAL A 206 5.46 -24.08 38.50
N ASP A 207 6.55 -24.81 38.38
CA ASP A 207 7.16 -25.55 39.50
C ASP A 207 7.66 -24.60 40.58
N ARG A 208 8.19 -23.43 40.23
CA ARG A 208 8.63 -22.40 41.18
C ARG A 208 7.41 -21.83 41.98
N ILE A 209 6.30 -21.52 41.29
CA ILE A 209 5.06 -21.03 41.91
C ILE A 209 4.57 -22.03 42.95
N ILE A 210 4.58 -23.33 42.63
CA ILE A 210 4.19 -24.39 43.52
C ILE A 210 5.13 -24.46 44.74
N ALA A 211 6.44 -24.44 44.50
CA ALA A 211 7.46 -24.54 45.55
C ALA A 211 7.45 -23.35 46.53
N GLU A 212 7.32 -22.14 46.00
CA GLU A 212 7.32 -20.88 46.77
C GLU A 212 5.93 -20.62 47.40
N ARG A 213 4.89 -21.24 46.91
CA ARG A 213 3.48 -21.00 47.30
C ARG A 213 3.08 -19.54 47.24
N ARG A 214 3.61 -18.86 46.22
CA ARG A 214 3.37 -17.41 46.00
C ARG A 214 2.81 -17.20 44.60
N ALA A 215 1.63 -16.64 44.53
CA ALA A 215 1.00 -16.20 43.32
C ALA A 215 1.41 -14.77 42.99
N ASP A 216 1.61 -14.44 41.68
CA ASP A 216 1.92 -13.15 41.17
C ASP A 216 0.92 -12.76 40.07
N SER A 217 0.55 -11.49 40.02
CA SER A 217 -0.35 -10.95 39.01
C SER A 217 0.37 -10.40 37.77
N VAL A 218 1.72 -10.35 37.78
CA VAL A 218 2.53 -9.73 36.73
C VAL A 218 2.58 -10.60 35.49
N LEU A 219 1.83 -10.18 34.46
CA LEU A 219 1.84 -10.80 33.14
C LEU A 219 2.77 -10.00 32.20
N VAL A 220 3.72 -10.70 31.61
CA VAL A 220 4.67 -10.14 30.63
C VAL A 220 4.10 -10.22 29.24
N ILE A 221 4.11 -9.09 28.52
CA ILE A 221 3.68 -9.05 27.12
C ILE A 221 4.91 -8.83 26.25
N PRO A 222 5.37 -9.86 25.52
CA PRO A 222 6.53 -9.78 24.64
C PRO A 222 6.16 -9.30 23.25
N SER A 223 7.18 -8.85 22.49
CA SER A 223 7.04 -8.63 21.04
C SER A 223 6.89 -9.94 20.29
N PRO A 224 5.87 -10.12 19.44
CA PRO A 224 5.69 -11.32 18.64
C PRO A 224 6.64 -11.39 17.44
N ILE A 225 7.19 -10.26 16.99
CA ILE A 225 8.14 -10.14 15.88
C ILE A 225 9.37 -9.33 16.28
N ALA A 226 10.45 -9.47 15.55
CA ALA A 226 11.55 -8.51 15.57
C ALA A 226 11.19 -7.31 14.69
N GLY A 227 11.64 -6.10 15.05
CA GLY A 227 11.35 -4.89 14.29
C GLY A 227 11.51 -3.63 15.13
N ARG A 228 10.97 -2.51 14.64
CA ARG A 228 11.00 -1.22 15.34
C ARG A 228 9.63 -0.85 15.88
N ILE A 229 9.61 -0.25 17.07
CA ILE A 229 8.39 0.31 17.65
C ILE A 229 7.98 1.55 16.84
N THR A 230 6.87 1.46 16.14
CA THR A 230 6.34 2.57 15.31
C THR A 230 5.29 3.40 16.03
N ALA A 231 4.55 2.79 16.96
CA ALA A 231 3.59 3.50 17.81
C ALA A 231 3.55 2.91 19.22
N ARG A 232 3.30 3.79 20.21
CA ARG A 232 3.07 3.41 21.60
C ARG A 232 1.92 4.25 22.17
N ASN A 233 0.81 3.58 22.43
CA ASN A 233 -0.36 4.16 23.13
C ASN A 233 -0.45 3.68 24.58
N ALA A 234 0.55 2.93 25.03
CA ALA A 234 0.65 2.43 26.39
C ALA A 234 1.14 3.52 27.36
N ALA A 235 0.49 3.60 28.51
CA ALA A 235 0.90 4.44 29.64
C ALA A 235 0.79 3.65 30.95
N PRO A 236 1.67 3.91 31.94
CA PRO A 236 1.53 3.30 33.25
C PRO A 236 0.15 3.63 33.88
N GLY A 237 -0.51 2.62 34.43
CA GLY A 237 -1.85 2.77 35.01
C GLY A 237 -3.00 2.62 34.03
N LEU A 238 -2.75 2.60 32.71
CA LEU A 238 -3.78 2.35 31.71
C LEU A 238 -4.32 0.94 31.84
N TYR A 239 -5.65 0.82 31.82
CA TYR A 239 -6.31 -0.50 31.79
C TYR A 239 -6.42 -0.94 30.33
N VAL A 240 -5.98 -2.18 30.05
CA VAL A 240 -6.04 -2.81 28.73
C VAL A 240 -6.88 -4.07 28.78
N GLN A 241 -7.48 -4.39 27.64
CA GLN A 241 -8.28 -5.59 27.45
C GLN A 241 -8.02 -6.18 26.06
N PRO A 242 -8.30 -7.47 25.83
CA PRO A 242 -8.13 -8.10 24.54
C PRO A 242 -8.86 -7.34 23.42
N GLY A 243 -8.14 -7.04 22.32
CA GLY A 243 -8.69 -6.31 21.16
C GLY A 243 -9.05 -4.84 21.42
N GLY A 244 -8.68 -4.27 22.56
CA GLY A 244 -8.94 -2.87 22.88
C GLY A 244 -8.15 -1.92 22.00
N VAL A 245 -8.82 -1.00 21.29
CA VAL A 245 -8.18 0.02 20.44
C VAL A 245 -8.07 1.36 21.16
N PRO A 246 -6.95 2.08 20.95
CA PRO A 246 -5.79 1.73 20.12
C PRO A 246 -4.89 0.67 20.77
N ALA A 247 -4.18 -0.13 19.95
CA ALA A 247 -3.22 -1.11 20.43
C ALA A 247 -2.14 -0.46 21.31
N PRO A 248 -1.75 -1.07 22.44
CA PRO A 248 -0.68 -0.55 23.32
C PRO A 248 0.63 -0.29 22.58
N TYR A 249 1.03 -1.18 21.70
CA TYR A 249 2.23 -1.05 20.87
C TYR A 249 1.95 -1.47 19.42
N THR A 250 2.70 -0.87 18.50
CA THR A 250 2.83 -1.35 17.11
C THR A 250 4.30 -1.58 16.82
N VAL A 251 4.63 -2.76 16.31
CA VAL A 251 5.98 -3.16 15.90
C VAL A 251 5.94 -3.42 14.41
N ALA A 252 6.85 -2.81 13.65
CA ALA A 252 6.97 -3.04 12.22
C ALA A 252 8.40 -3.41 11.85
N ASP A 253 8.53 -4.33 10.90
CA ASP A 253 9.76 -4.48 10.13
C ASP A 253 9.89 -3.27 9.21
N ILE A 254 11.03 -2.58 9.28
CA ILE A 254 11.30 -1.38 8.49
C ILE A 254 12.39 -1.59 7.44
N ASP A 255 12.91 -2.81 7.29
CA ASP A 255 13.88 -3.17 6.25
C ASP A 255 13.24 -3.10 4.86
N THR A 256 11.92 -3.31 4.83
CA THR A 256 11.09 -3.25 3.63
C THR A 256 9.97 -2.25 3.84
N MET A 257 9.88 -1.25 2.95
CA MET A 257 8.82 -0.25 2.97
C MET A 257 7.90 -0.41 1.76
N TRP A 258 6.68 0.02 1.89
CA TRP A 258 5.78 0.15 0.77
C TRP A 258 5.83 1.55 0.18
N MET A 259 5.69 1.59 -1.12
CA MET A 259 5.48 2.81 -1.89
C MET A 259 4.08 2.78 -2.45
N LEU A 260 3.30 3.74 -2.06
CA LEU A 260 1.89 3.89 -2.41
C LEU A 260 1.78 4.97 -3.49
N ALA A 261 1.72 4.56 -4.75
CA ALA A 261 1.57 5.46 -5.90
C ALA A 261 0.11 5.59 -6.30
N ASN A 262 -0.37 6.81 -6.44
CA ASN A 262 -1.71 7.10 -6.96
C ASN A 262 -1.62 7.39 -8.46
N VAL A 263 -1.89 6.39 -9.29
CA VAL A 263 -1.81 6.47 -10.76
C VAL A 263 -3.17 6.84 -11.36
N ALA A 264 -3.16 7.54 -12.50
CA ALA A 264 -4.39 7.87 -13.19
C ALA A 264 -5.11 6.60 -13.72
N GLU A 265 -6.44 6.60 -13.67
CA GLU A 265 -7.26 5.50 -14.20
C GLU A 265 -6.92 5.17 -15.65
N THR A 266 -6.68 6.19 -16.48
CA THR A 266 -6.32 6.05 -17.89
C THR A 266 -5.00 5.32 -18.13
N ASP A 267 -4.06 5.43 -17.18
CA ASP A 267 -2.74 4.80 -17.28
C ASP A 267 -2.73 3.40 -16.65
N SER A 268 -3.70 3.10 -15.79
CA SER A 268 -3.73 1.85 -15.00
C SER A 268 -3.63 0.57 -15.86
N PRO A 269 -4.19 0.49 -17.09
CA PRO A 269 -4.05 -0.71 -17.93
C PRO A 269 -2.61 -0.99 -18.41
N THR A 270 -1.71 -0.02 -18.28
CA THR A 270 -0.30 -0.17 -18.69
C THR A 270 0.57 -0.78 -17.59
N PHE A 271 0.09 -0.80 -16.35
CA PHE A 271 0.84 -1.35 -15.22
C PHE A 271 0.68 -2.85 -15.07
N ARG A 272 1.72 -3.52 -14.61
CA ARG A 272 1.73 -4.96 -14.32
C ARG A 272 2.48 -5.21 -13.01
N VAL A 273 2.03 -6.22 -12.26
CA VAL A 273 2.78 -6.73 -11.11
C VAL A 273 4.14 -7.24 -11.59
N GLY A 274 5.19 -6.94 -10.83
CA GLY A 274 6.57 -7.29 -11.15
C GLY A 274 7.34 -6.24 -11.95
N GLN A 275 6.69 -5.16 -12.43
CA GLN A 275 7.39 -4.05 -13.09
C GLN A 275 8.32 -3.32 -12.14
N ASP A 276 9.47 -2.90 -12.67
CA ASP A 276 10.44 -2.10 -11.95
C ASP A 276 9.96 -0.66 -11.81
N VAL A 277 10.17 -0.10 -10.63
CA VAL A 277 9.81 1.27 -10.29
C VAL A 277 11.05 1.99 -9.77
N LYS A 278 11.31 3.18 -10.30
CA LYS A 278 12.31 4.10 -9.75
C LYS A 278 11.63 5.18 -8.94
N VAL A 279 12.10 5.37 -7.73
CA VAL A 279 11.49 6.27 -6.76
C VAL A 279 12.46 7.36 -6.36
N LYS A 280 12.02 8.59 -6.50
CA LYS A 280 12.71 9.79 -6.02
C LYS A 280 11.95 10.31 -4.81
N VAL A 281 12.58 10.26 -3.65
CA VAL A 281 12.00 10.79 -2.41
C VAL A 281 12.46 12.23 -2.25
N SER A 282 11.54 13.14 -1.95
CA SER A 282 11.86 14.58 -1.83
C SER A 282 12.91 14.89 -0.76
N ALA A 283 12.99 14.05 0.29
CA ALA A 283 14.01 14.18 1.33
C ALA A 283 15.42 13.78 0.86
N PHE A 284 15.57 13.07 -0.28
CA PHE A 284 16.82 12.56 -0.83
C PHE A 284 16.89 12.85 -2.34
N PRO A 285 17.07 14.13 -2.76
CA PRO A 285 16.90 14.54 -4.15
C PRO A 285 17.93 13.88 -5.10
N ASP A 286 19.12 13.57 -4.60
CA ASP A 286 20.22 12.97 -5.38
C ASP A 286 20.21 11.43 -5.40
N ARG A 287 19.20 10.82 -4.77
CA ARG A 287 19.09 9.36 -4.66
C ARG A 287 17.84 8.83 -5.33
N VAL A 288 18.04 7.73 -6.04
CA VAL A 288 16.96 6.96 -6.65
C VAL A 288 16.90 5.61 -5.93
N PHE A 289 15.72 5.25 -5.48
CA PHE A 289 15.46 3.96 -4.87
C PHE A 289 14.79 3.05 -5.89
N ASP A 290 15.24 1.81 -5.97
CA ASP A 290 14.66 0.81 -6.85
C ASP A 290 13.62 -0.01 -6.11
N GLY A 291 12.49 -0.24 -6.75
CA GLY A 291 11.40 -1.05 -6.21
C GLY A 291 10.69 -1.85 -7.31
N LYS A 292 9.73 -2.67 -6.87
CA LYS A 292 8.88 -3.46 -7.77
C LYS A 292 7.42 -3.32 -7.41
N ILE A 293 6.56 -3.24 -8.43
CA ILE A 293 5.11 -3.30 -8.23
C ILE A 293 4.74 -4.69 -7.70
N ILE A 294 4.11 -4.73 -6.53
CA ILE A 294 3.62 -5.96 -5.90
C ILE A 294 2.10 -6.10 -6.01
N THR A 295 1.38 -4.97 -6.06
CA THR A 295 -0.08 -4.97 -6.13
C THR A 295 -0.59 -3.78 -6.92
N ILE A 296 -1.62 -4.00 -7.72
CA ILE A 296 -2.42 -2.96 -8.38
C ILE A 296 -3.80 -3.03 -7.77
N GLY A 297 -4.29 -1.91 -7.24
CA GLY A 297 -5.60 -1.84 -6.61
C GLY A 297 -6.72 -2.25 -7.57
N ALA A 298 -7.66 -3.01 -7.06
CA ALA A 298 -8.82 -3.45 -7.84
C ALA A 298 -9.92 -2.37 -7.96
N MET A 299 -9.77 -1.27 -7.21
CA MET A 299 -10.76 -0.21 -7.15
C MET A 299 -10.16 1.13 -7.59
N VAL A 300 -10.93 1.88 -8.36
CA VAL A 300 -10.66 3.29 -8.68
C VAL A 300 -11.33 4.15 -7.63
N ASP A 301 -10.59 5.06 -7.03
CA ASP A 301 -11.16 6.07 -6.13
C ASP A 301 -12.07 7.00 -6.95
N PRO A 302 -13.37 7.06 -6.66
CA PRO A 302 -14.33 7.82 -7.46
C PRO A 302 -14.14 9.34 -7.37
N SER A 303 -13.50 9.83 -6.30
CA SER A 303 -13.28 11.27 -6.08
C SER A 303 -12.04 11.77 -6.81
N THR A 304 -10.98 10.97 -6.84
CA THR A 304 -9.69 11.35 -7.43
C THR A 304 -9.44 10.76 -8.82
N ARG A 305 -10.24 9.77 -9.24
CA ARG A 305 -10.04 8.98 -10.47
C ARG A 305 -8.65 8.36 -10.55
N ARG A 306 -8.18 7.83 -9.41
CA ARG A 306 -6.88 7.21 -9.30
C ARG A 306 -6.99 5.78 -8.79
N VAL A 307 -6.02 4.96 -9.19
CA VAL A 307 -5.81 3.59 -8.74
C VAL A 307 -4.57 3.56 -7.86
N LEU A 308 -4.66 2.91 -6.72
CA LEU A 308 -3.51 2.72 -5.84
C LEU A 308 -2.63 1.60 -6.40
N VAL A 309 -1.39 1.92 -6.71
CA VAL A 309 -0.34 0.95 -7.06
C VAL A 309 0.65 0.86 -5.91
N ARG A 310 0.81 -0.34 -5.38
CA ARG A 310 1.73 -0.63 -4.28
C ARG A 310 3.00 -1.24 -4.85
N SER A 311 4.12 -0.69 -4.44
CA SER A 311 5.45 -1.23 -4.77
C SER A 311 6.24 -1.45 -3.49
N GLU A 312 7.16 -2.40 -3.53
CA GLU A 312 8.05 -2.71 -2.42
C GLU A 312 9.45 -2.16 -2.68
N ILE A 313 10.07 -1.62 -1.64
CA ILE A 313 11.43 -1.09 -1.67
C ILE A 313 12.23 -1.58 -0.46
N LYS A 314 13.50 -1.86 -0.66
CA LYS A 314 14.44 -2.16 0.41
C LYS A 314 14.91 -0.87 1.10
N ASN A 315 14.83 -0.86 2.42
CA ASN A 315 15.23 0.26 3.28
C ASN A 315 16.35 -0.17 4.26
N SER A 316 17.37 -0.84 3.76
CA SER A 316 18.43 -1.44 4.57
C SER A 316 19.21 -0.45 5.46
N GLN A 317 19.15 0.84 5.14
CA GLN A 317 19.76 1.91 5.94
C GLN A 317 18.78 2.58 6.90
N HIS A 318 17.52 2.16 6.90
CA HIS A 318 16.42 2.70 7.74
C HIS A 318 16.25 4.23 7.63
N GLU A 319 16.52 4.78 6.45
CA GLU A 319 16.41 6.22 6.18
C GLU A 319 15.02 6.64 5.70
N LEU A 320 14.33 5.75 5.00
CA LEU A 320 12.96 5.97 4.56
C LEU A 320 12.01 5.89 5.76
N ARG A 321 11.07 6.82 5.80
CA ARG A 321 10.07 6.92 6.86
C ARG A 321 8.67 6.97 6.27
N SER A 322 7.70 6.40 6.97
CA SER A 322 6.29 6.54 6.64
C SER A 322 5.89 8.02 6.57
N GLY A 323 5.06 8.37 5.58
CA GLY A 323 4.64 9.74 5.29
C GLY A 323 5.57 10.53 4.36
N MET A 324 6.76 10.02 4.00
CA MET A 324 7.62 10.71 3.03
C MET A 324 6.96 10.77 1.67
N PHE A 325 6.94 11.97 1.06
CA PHE A 325 6.45 12.18 -0.29
C PHE A 325 7.46 11.68 -1.33
N ALA A 326 6.97 11.00 -2.35
CA ALA A 326 7.80 10.42 -3.38
C ALA A 326 7.19 10.57 -4.79
N HIS A 327 8.07 10.71 -5.77
CA HIS A 327 7.77 10.64 -7.19
C HIS A 327 8.20 9.28 -7.73
N PHE A 328 7.32 8.64 -8.46
CA PHE A 328 7.48 7.30 -9.01
C PHE A 328 7.63 7.40 -10.51
N VAL A 329 8.67 6.80 -11.05
CA VAL A 329 8.87 6.60 -12.48
C VAL A 329 8.74 5.11 -12.75
N ILE A 330 7.66 4.73 -13.39
CA ILE A 330 7.31 3.34 -13.65
C ILE A 330 7.55 3.05 -15.14
N ARG A 331 8.41 2.09 -15.42
CA ARG A 331 8.62 1.62 -16.80
C ARG A 331 7.44 0.75 -17.21
N THR A 332 6.67 1.21 -18.20
CA THR A 332 5.44 0.54 -18.64
C THR A 332 5.63 -0.34 -19.87
N ALA A 333 6.71 -0.12 -20.64
CA ALA A 333 7.07 -0.96 -21.78
C ALA A 333 8.58 -0.92 -22.03
N ASP A 334 9.05 -1.81 -22.89
CA ASP A 334 10.43 -1.80 -23.35
C ASP A 334 10.76 -0.49 -24.08
N PRO A 335 12.02 -0.02 -23.99
CA PRO A 335 12.45 1.19 -24.71
C PRO A 335 12.24 1.03 -26.21
N VAL A 336 11.75 2.10 -26.83
CA VAL A 336 11.58 2.14 -28.28
C VAL A 336 12.79 2.83 -28.92
N ARG A 337 13.46 2.14 -29.84
CA ARG A 337 14.47 2.76 -30.72
C ARG A 337 13.77 3.63 -31.74
N SER A 338 14.17 4.88 -31.84
CA SER A 338 13.58 5.83 -32.76
C SER A 338 14.61 6.88 -33.17
N VAL A 339 14.39 7.51 -34.33
CA VAL A 339 15.18 8.63 -34.80
C VAL A 339 15.14 9.74 -33.76
N ALA A 340 16.29 10.33 -33.48
CA ALA A 340 16.46 11.40 -32.48
C ALA A 340 17.19 12.56 -33.05
N VAL A 341 16.71 13.76 -32.78
CA VAL A 341 17.33 15.04 -33.16
C VAL A 341 17.53 15.87 -31.89
N PRO A 342 18.67 16.55 -31.71
CA PRO A 342 18.84 17.50 -30.63
C PRO A 342 17.72 18.55 -30.61
N LEU A 343 17.32 18.99 -29.42
CA LEU A 343 16.22 19.96 -29.25
C LEU A 343 16.44 21.24 -30.10
N ALA A 344 17.69 21.71 -30.23
CA ALA A 344 18.05 22.88 -31.03
C ALA A 344 17.84 22.68 -32.55
N GLY A 345 17.72 21.44 -33.02
CA GLY A 345 17.43 21.08 -34.40
C GLY A 345 15.95 21.01 -34.75
N VAL A 346 15.06 21.08 -33.77
CA VAL A 346 13.59 21.02 -33.94
C VAL A 346 13.00 22.41 -33.71
N VAL A 347 12.27 22.94 -34.71
CA VAL A 347 11.64 24.26 -34.63
C VAL A 347 10.13 24.12 -34.55
N ARG A 348 9.50 24.87 -33.65
CA ARG A 348 8.04 24.99 -33.57
C ARG A 348 7.62 26.17 -34.46
N GLU A 349 6.75 25.92 -35.40
CA GLU A 349 6.18 26.92 -36.28
C GLU A 349 5.00 27.67 -35.63
N GLY A 350 4.61 28.80 -36.24
CA GLY A 350 3.51 29.62 -35.73
C GLY A 350 2.15 28.95 -35.79
N ASP A 351 1.98 27.94 -36.63
CA ASP A 351 0.76 27.09 -36.71
C ASP A 351 0.76 25.93 -35.72
N GLY A 352 1.83 25.80 -34.92
CA GLY A 352 2.00 24.74 -33.95
C GLY A 352 2.64 23.47 -34.48
N SER A 353 2.91 23.36 -35.79
CA SER A 353 3.63 22.23 -36.36
C SER A 353 5.10 22.22 -35.94
N MET A 354 5.71 21.01 -35.92
CA MET A 354 7.13 20.85 -35.65
C MET A 354 7.87 20.56 -36.94
N THR A 355 9.01 21.24 -37.13
CA THR A 355 9.81 21.11 -38.34
C THR A 355 11.28 20.86 -38.03
N VAL A 356 11.93 20.18 -38.95
CA VAL A 356 13.39 20.00 -39.00
C VAL A 356 13.92 20.48 -40.33
N TRP A 357 15.19 20.82 -40.37
CA TRP A 357 15.87 21.22 -41.59
C TRP A 357 16.79 20.12 -42.04
N VAL A 358 16.49 19.54 -43.24
CA VAL A 358 17.26 18.45 -43.85
C VAL A 358 18.07 18.96 -45.03
N THR A 359 19.23 18.36 -45.30
CA THR A 359 20.08 18.68 -46.40
C THR A 359 20.73 17.44 -46.99
N SER A 360 21.02 17.42 -48.28
CA SER A 360 21.79 16.37 -48.94
C SER A 360 23.23 16.81 -49.27
N ASP A 361 23.44 18.10 -49.49
CA ASP A 361 24.68 18.68 -49.97
C ASP A 361 25.33 19.67 -49.00
N ARG A 362 24.73 19.86 -47.82
CA ARG A 362 25.10 20.81 -46.75
C ARG A 362 25.03 22.29 -47.18
N ARG A 363 24.49 22.60 -48.36
CA ARG A 363 24.32 23.97 -48.86
C ARG A 363 22.88 24.38 -48.98
N ARG A 364 22.04 23.45 -49.48
CA ARG A 364 20.61 23.66 -49.60
C ARG A 364 19.90 22.91 -48.46
N PHE A 365 19.12 23.65 -47.68
CA PHE A 365 18.33 23.12 -46.58
C PHE A 365 16.87 23.20 -46.92
N THR A 366 16.17 22.04 -46.78
CA THR A 366 14.73 21.97 -47.01
C THR A 366 14.03 21.76 -45.66
N ARG A 367 12.98 22.53 -45.45
CA ARG A 367 12.15 22.42 -44.25
C ARG A 367 11.20 21.26 -44.41
N ARG A 368 11.19 20.36 -43.41
CA ARG A 368 10.32 19.18 -43.37
C ARG A 368 9.53 19.13 -42.09
N THR A 369 8.22 18.97 -42.20
CA THR A 369 7.35 18.77 -41.02
C THR A 369 7.57 17.37 -40.47
N VAL A 370 7.68 17.28 -39.15
CA VAL A 370 7.91 16.04 -38.42
C VAL A 370 6.88 15.86 -37.30
N LYS A 371 6.57 14.61 -37.00
CA LYS A 371 5.80 14.24 -35.83
C LYS A 371 6.77 13.89 -34.72
N ILE A 372 6.70 14.62 -33.64
CA ILE A 372 7.58 14.43 -32.50
C ILE A 372 6.95 13.49 -31.47
N GLY A 373 7.80 12.81 -30.70
CA GLY A 373 7.44 11.97 -29.54
C GLY A 373 8.06 12.52 -28.25
N PHE A 374 8.65 11.62 -27.49
CA PHE A 374 9.27 11.92 -26.20
C PHE A 374 10.50 12.83 -26.32
N GLU A 375 10.77 13.52 -25.22
CA GLU A 375 12.00 14.29 -25.02
C GLU A 375 12.82 13.63 -23.91
N ARG A 376 14.14 13.44 -24.20
CA ARG A 376 15.06 12.87 -23.20
C ARG A 376 16.50 13.29 -23.47
N ASP A 377 17.20 13.64 -22.43
CA ASP A 377 18.65 13.94 -22.45
C ASP A 377 19.06 14.98 -23.54
N GLY A 378 18.20 16.00 -23.76
CA GLY A 378 18.42 17.03 -24.75
C GLY A 378 18.09 16.64 -26.20
N TYR A 379 17.46 15.48 -26.41
CA TYR A 379 17.01 14.97 -27.71
C TYR A 379 15.51 14.85 -27.78
N ARG A 380 14.97 15.09 -28.98
CA ARG A 380 13.56 14.87 -29.31
C ARG A 380 13.42 13.65 -30.21
N GLN A 381 12.52 12.74 -29.81
CA GLN A 381 12.09 11.60 -30.61
C GLN A 381 11.33 12.08 -31.84
N ILE A 382 11.67 11.54 -33.01
CA ILE A 382 10.94 11.77 -34.26
C ILE A 382 10.21 10.48 -34.62
N LEU A 383 8.88 10.57 -34.66
CA LEU A 383 8.01 9.43 -34.98
C LEU A 383 7.79 9.27 -36.48
N GLU A 384 7.63 10.38 -37.18
CA GLU A 384 7.40 10.44 -38.64
C GLU A 384 8.08 11.65 -39.26
N GLY A 385 8.48 11.52 -40.51
CA GLY A 385 9.01 12.65 -41.29
C GLY A 385 10.54 12.72 -41.42
N LEU A 386 11.31 11.88 -40.72
CA LEU A 386 12.76 11.80 -40.81
C LEU A 386 13.25 10.37 -40.75
N GLN A 387 14.25 10.01 -41.53
CA GLN A 387 14.85 8.68 -41.54
C GLN A 387 16.25 8.70 -40.90
N THR A 388 16.64 7.55 -40.36
CA THR A 388 17.99 7.36 -39.82
C THR A 388 19.05 7.61 -40.90
N GLY A 389 20.06 8.42 -40.58
CA GLY A 389 21.19 8.75 -41.48
C GLY A 389 20.95 9.99 -42.36
N GLU A 390 19.73 10.54 -42.43
CA GLU A 390 19.52 11.80 -43.12
C GLU A 390 20.28 12.93 -42.42
N LEU A 391 20.91 13.81 -43.20
CA LEU A 391 21.63 14.97 -42.67
C LEU A 391 20.61 16.02 -42.20
N VAL A 392 20.70 16.40 -40.96
CA VAL A 392 19.78 17.36 -40.30
C VAL A 392 20.57 18.46 -39.61
N ALA A 393 20.06 19.69 -39.64
CA ALA A 393 20.62 20.79 -38.87
C ALA A 393 20.37 20.53 -37.37
N THR A 394 21.42 20.20 -36.65
CA THR A 394 21.37 19.95 -35.19
C THR A 394 21.50 21.23 -34.37
N GLU A 395 22.11 22.25 -34.92
CA GLU A 395 22.17 23.63 -34.40
C GLU A 395 21.91 24.62 -35.52
N GLY A 396 21.35 25.79 -35.19
CA GLY A 396 21.04 26.83 -36.19
C GLY A 396 19.72 26.66 -36.94
N ALA A 397 18.86 25.72 -36.54
CA ALA A 397 17.55 25.49 -37.17
C ALA A 397 16.64 26.73 -37.13
N ILE A 398 16.67 27.52 -36.04
CA ILE A 398 15.95 28.79 -35.93
C ILE A 398 16.48 29.83 -36.89
N PHE A 399 17.80 29.87 -37.11
CA PHE A 399 18.41 30.76 -38.10
C PHE A 399 17.90 30.45 -39.50
N LEU A 400 17.85 29.18 -39.91
CA LEU A 400 17.29 28.76 -41.20
C LEU A 400 15.81 29.14 -41.32
N ASN A 401 15.04 29.02 -40.25
CA ASN A 401 13.63 29.43 -40.25
C ASN A 401 13.46 30.95 -40.48
N ASN A 402 14.30 31.77 -39.84
CA ASN A 402 14.30 33.21 -40.02
C ASN A 402 14.71 33.59 -41.46
N MET A 403 15.72 32.92 -42.05
CA MET A 403 16.12 33.14 -43.42
C MET A 403 15.00 32.86 -44.43
N LEU A 404 14.26 31.76 -44.20
CA LEU A 404 13.10 31.44 -45.03
C LEU A 404 12.00 32.51 -44.91
N ALA A 405 11.76 33.01 -43.70
CA ALA A 405 10.77 34.08 -43.46
C ALA A 405 11.13 35.36 -44.18
N ILE A 406 12.43 35.78 -44.18
CA ILE A 406 12.93 36.94 -44.88
C ILE A 406 12.83 36.74 -46.40
N ALA A 407 13.12 35.52 -46.90
CA ALA A 407 13.03 35.24 -48.36
C ALA A 407 11.57 35.29 -48.86
N ARG A 408 10.60 35.07 -48.01
CA ARG A 408 9.15 35.18 -48.34
C ARG A 408 8.61 36.62 -48.28
N ALA A 409 9.28 37.48 -47.56
CA ALA A 409 8.88 38.88 -47.39
C ALA A 409 9.40 39.81 -48.53
N LYS A 410 10.27 39.29 -49.36
CA LYS A 410 10.76 39.96 -50.60
C LYS A 410 10.00 39.46 -51.81
#